data_af530954d3e5f685696d1c4eef57dfb1
#
_entry.id   af530954d3e5f685696d1c4eef57dfb1
#
_cell.length_a   1.000
_cell.length_b   1.000
_cell.length_c   1.000
_cell.angle_alpha   90.00
_cell.angle_beta   90.00
_cell.angle_gamma   90.00
#
_symmetry.space_group_name_H-M   'P 1'
#
loop_
_entity.id
_entity.type
_entity.pdbx_description
1 polymer ?
#
loop_
_entity_poly.entity_id
_entity_poly.type
_entity_poly.pdbx_seq_one_letter_code
_entity_poly.pdbx_strand_id
1 'polypeptide(L)'
;MASVIDQINEQYKKSAVVDVRSGDMVRVHQKIREGGKERIQIFQGLVIRTDNRGSHTSRITVRRIASGVGVEKSFLLHSPLVVQVEVTKRSRVRRNYLSYMRERTGKSARMAGVDFDRDAVNAVHDEALEAEEAKIHEEKAAEAAAKAEAKAAEEAELAAKAAAVEASHHQAETSGVADAEVKPE
;
A
#
# COMPACT_ATOMS: atom_id res chain seq x y z
N MET A 1 -9.12 1.60 39.95
CA MET A 1 -10.17 1.38 38.94
C MET A 1 -9.79 2.21 37.71
N ALA A 2 -9.67 1.59 36.54
CA ALA A 2 -9.44 2.34 35.31
C ALA A 2 -10.64 3.26 35.05
N SER A 3 -10.37 4.49 34.65
CA SER A 3 -11.40 5.44 34.26
C SER A 3 -12.12 4.92 33.00
N VAL A 4 -13.41 5.26 32.84
CA VAL A 4 -14.16 4.95 31.60
C VAL A 4 -13.43 5.52 30.36
N ILE A 5 -12.74 6.65 30.54
CA ILE A 5 -11.92 7.27 29.50
C ILE A 5 -10.72 6.38 29.14
N ASP A 6 -10.08 5.75 30.11
CA ASP A 6 -8.94 4.88 29.88
C ASP A 6 -9.36 3.62 29.11
N GLN A 7 -10.52 3.05 29.42
CA GLN A 7 -11.08 1.90 28.70
C GLN A 7 -11.38 2.24 27.23
N ILE A 8 -11.96 3.41 26.97
CA ILE A 8 -12.21 3.89 25.62
C ILE A 8 -10.88 4.12 24.88
N ASN A 9 -9.90 4.73 25.53
CA ASN A 9 -8.60 4.99 24.94
C ASN A 9 -7.86 3.70 24.57
N GLU A 10 -7.95 2.66 25.39
CA GLU A 10 -7.37 1.35 25.12
C GLU A 10 -8.06 0.66 23.93
N GLN A 11 -9.36 0.79 23.79
CA GLN A 11 -10.12 0.22 22.69
C GLN A 11 -9.72 0.78 21.31
N TYR A 12 -9.36 2.09 21.25
CA TYR A 12 -8.93 2.73 20.00
C TYR A 12 -7.40 2.73 19.80
N LYS A 13 -6.65 2.21 20.74
CA LYS A 13 -5.21 2.10 20.66
C LYS A 13 -4.83 0.87 19.84
N LYS A 14 -4.01 1.05 18.80
CA LYS A 14 -3.41 -0.08 18.08
C LYS A 14 -2.53 -0.87 19.05
N SER A 15 -2.61 -2.20 18.98
CA SER A 15 -1.84 -3.11 19.85
C SER A 15 -0.34 -2.99 19.61
N ALA A 16 0.04 -2.81 18.34
CA ALA A 16 1.41 -2.82 17.93
C ALA A 16 1.76 -1.51 17.17
N VAL A 17 2.61 -0.69 17.76
CA VAL A 17 3.11 0.56 17.16
C VAL A 17 4.60 0.67 17.37
N VAL A 18 5.32 0.96 16.30
CA VAL A 18 6.78 1.15 16.32
C VAL A 18 7.17 2.31 17.26
N ASP A 19 8.19 2.11 18.11
CA ASP A 19 8.75 3.17 18.97
C ASP A 19 9.58 4.15 18.15
N VAL A 20 8.91 5.16 17.64
CA VAL A 20 9.51 6.25 16.87
C VAL A 20 10.01 7.35 17.78
N ARG A 21 11.23 7.81 17.55
CA ARG A 21 11.88 8.90 18.30
C ARG A 21 12.19 10.08 17.40
N SER A 22 12.28 11.27 18.02
CA SER A 22 12.78 12.44 17.30
C SER A 22 14.22 12.18 16.82
N GLY A 23 14.50 12.53 15.57
CA GLY A 23 15.78 12.22 14.92
C GLY A 23 15.78 10.94 14.10
N ASP A 24 14.73 10.13 14.17
CA ASP A 24 14.58 8.95 13.32
C ASP A 24 14.18 9.35 11.90
N MET A 25 14.73 8.68 10.91
CA MET A 25 14.26 8.74 9.53
C MET A 25 13.21 7.65 9.35
N VAL A 26 12.00 8.04 8.98
CA VAL A 26 10.86 7.13 8.89
C VAL A 26 10.22 7.14 7.51
N ARG A 27 9.55 6.03 7.17
CA ARG A 27 8.58 5.91 6.09
C ARG A 27 7.21 5.70 6.73
N VAL A 28 6.30 6.60 6.46
CA VAL A 28 4.91 6.51 6.95
C VAL A 28 4.03 6.12 5.78
N HIS A 29 3.38 4.97 5.87
CA HIS A 29 2.42 4.47 4.90
C HIS A 29 1.04 5.00 5.28
N GLN A 30 0.56 5.95 4.51
CA GLN A 30 -0.74 6.59 4.74
C GLN A 30 -1.75 6.14 3.70
N LYS A 31 -2.93 5.71 4.16
CA LYS A 31 -4.08 5.39 3.34
C LYS A 31 -4.81 6.69 2.94
N ILE A 32 -4.99 6.89 1.65
CA ILE A 32 -5.71 8.03 1.08
C ILE A 32 -6.90 7.51 0.29
N ARG A 33 -8.05 8.15 0.47
CA ARG A 33 -9.27 7.89 -0.29
C ARG A 33 -9.50 9.01 -1.29
N GLU A 34 -9.54 8.67 -2.55
CA GLU A 34 -9.76 9.62 -3.64
C GLU A 34 -10.78 9.03 -4.63
N GLY A 35 -11.91 9.72 -4.81
CA GLY A 35 -12.92 9.32 -5.80
C GLY A 35 -13.45 7.88 -5.66
N GLY A 36 -13.59 7.39 -4.42
CA GLY A 36 -14.06 6.02 -4.13
C GLY A 36 -12.97 4.94 -4.22
N LYS A 37 -11.73 5.31 -4.58
CA LYS A 37 -10.58 4.40 -4.58
C LYS A 37 -9.68 4.69 -3.38
N GLU A 38 -9.11 3.63 -2.81
CA GLU A 38 -8.14 3.72 -1.73
C GLU A 38 -6.74 3.43 -2.29
N ARG A 39 -5.78 4.26 -1.92
CA ARG A 39 -4.37 4.04 -2.23
C ARG A 39 -3.48 4.32 -1.04
N ILE A 40 -2.34 3.65 -0.96
CA ILE A 40 -1.32 3.88 0.05
C ILE A 40 -0.31 4.87 -0.52
N GLN A 41 -0.07 5.95 0.21
CA GLN A 41 0.98 6.92 -0.09
C GLN A 41 2.07 6.86 0.98
N ILE A 42 3.32 6.73 0.54
CA ILE A 42 4.49 6.71 1.43
C ILE A 42 5.01 8.13 1.60
N PHE A 43 5.09 8.58 2.86
CA PHE A 43 5.72 9.83 3.24
C PHE A 43 7.01 9.53 4.00
N GLN A 44 8.16 9.74 3.35
CA GLN A 44 9.47 9.51 3.96
C GLN A 44 10.08 10.84 4.40
N GLY A 45 10.60 10.88 5.63
CA GLY A 45 11.27 12.07 6.14
C GLY A 45 11.86 11.88 7.54
N LEU A 46 12.39 12.98 8.07
CA LEU A 46 12.95 13.07 9.39
C LEU A 46 11.87 13.40 10.42
N VAL A 47 11.82 12.65 11.51
CA VAL A 47 10.96 12.96 12.66
C VAL A 47 11.59 14.14 13.43
N ILE A 48 10.92 15.29 13.38
CA ILE A 48 11.39 16.49 14.09
C ILE A 48 10.76 16.64 15.48
N ARG A 49 9.64 15.99 15.72
CA ARG A 49 8.93 16.06 17.00
C ARG A 49 8.09 14.80 17.25
N THR A 50 8.06 14.37 18.50
CA THR A 50 7.15 13.33 18.99
C THR A 50 6.38 13.88 20.19
N ASP A 51 5.06 13.74 20.17
CA ASP A 51 4.16 14.21 21.23
C ASP A 51 3.40 13.02 21.83
N ASN A 52 3.07 13.09 23.12
CA ASN A 52 2.21 12.16 23.86
C ASN A 52 2.59 10.69 23.63
N ARG A 53 3.87 10.35 23.72
CA ARG A 53 4.35 8.97 23.57
C ARG A 53 3.62 8.02 24.53
N GLY A 54 3.25 6.85 24.00
CA GLY A 54 2.55 5.82 24.78
C GLY A 54 1.06 6.05 24.97
N SER A 55 0.51 7.23 24.61
CA SER A 55 -0.92 7.51 24.63
C SER A 55 -1.56 7.20 23.27
N HIS A 56 -2.88 6.95 23.26
CA HIS A 56 -3.64 6.80 22.01
C HIS A 56 -3.56 8.06 21.13
N THR A 57 -3.29 9.25 21.71
CA THR A 57 -3.06 10.52 21.00
C THR A 57 -1.60 10.70 20.56
N SER A 58 -0.77 9.66 20.61
CA SER A 58 0.62 9.72 20.20
C SER A 58 0.76 10.22 18.76
N ARG A 59 1.57 11.26 18.58
CA ARG A 59 1.73 11.97 17.32
C ARG A 59 3.20 12.16 16.99
N ILE A 60 3.54 11.97 15.73
CA ILE A 60 4.85 12.30 15.18
C ILE A 60 4.72 13.40 14.12
N THR A 61 5.68 14.32 14.07
CA THR A 61 5.80 15.32 13.01
C THR A 61 7.01 14.97 12.17
N VAL A 62 6.77 14.68 10.89
CA VAL A 62 7.79 14.28 9.92
C VAL A 62 8.04 15.42 8.94
N ARG A 63 9.31 15.74 8.73
CA ARG A 63 9.78 16.76 7.78
C ARG A 63 10.53 16.11 6.63
N ARG A 64 10.19 16.53 5.41
CA ARG A 64 10.98 16.23 4.22
C ARG A 64 11.19 17.49 3.39
N ILE A 65 12.22 17.50 2.57
CA ILE A 65 12.42 18.52 1.56
C ILE A 65 11.93 17.98 0.22
N ALA A 66 10.95 18.65 -0.38
CA ALA A 66 10.42 18.31 -1.69
C ALA A 66 10.63 19.52 -2.62
N SER A 67 11.36 19.32 -3.72
CA SER A 67 11.65 20.38 -4.70
C SER A 67 12.19 21.68 -4.07
N GLY A 68 13.09 21.55 -3.09
CA GLY A 68 13.67 22.69 -2.36
C GLY A 68 12.80 23.26 -1.24
N VAL A 69 11.54 22.85 -1.14
CA VAL A 69 10.59 23.31 -0.09
C VAL A 69 10.53 22.31 1.05
N GLY A 70 10.62 22.81 2.29
CA GLY A 70 10.44 22.00 3.50
C GLY A 70 8.98 21.75 3.78
N VAL A 71 8.55 20.49 3.70
CA VAL A 71 7.18 20.04 3.98
C VAL A 71 7.16 19.30 5.30
N GLU A 72 6.27 19.70 6.21
CA GLU A 72 6.06 19.07 7.50
C GLU A 72 4.63 18.50 7.57
N LYS A 73 4.53 17.25 7.99
CA LYS A 73 3.24 16.57 8.17
C LYS A 73 3.22 15.85 9.50
N SER A 74 2.12 16.04 10.25
CA SER A 74 1.91 15.35 11.52
C SER A 74 1.01 14.13 11.31
N PHE A 75 1.38 13.01 11.92
CA PHE A 75 0.67 11.76 11.87
C PHE A 75 0.32 11.30 13.27
N LEU A 76 -0.93 10.95 13.51
CA LEU A 76 -1.37 10.23 14.71
C LEU A 76 -1.07 8.74 14.51
N LEU A 77 -0.24 8.15 15.37
CA LEU A 77 0.22 6.77 15.20
C LEU A 77 -0.91 5.75 15.27
N HIS A 78 -1.90 5.98 16.13
CA HIS A 78 -3.05 5.10 16.30
C HIS A 78 -4.21 5.38 15.33
N SER A 79 -4.01 6.31 14.36
CA SER A 79 -5.04 6.59 13.35
C SER A 79 -5.20 5.42 12.38
N PRO A 80 -6.44 5.06 11.97
CA PRO A 80 -6.67 4.04 10.95
C PRO A 80 -6.14 4.44 9.57
N LEU A 81 -5.89 5.75 9.34
CA LEU A 81 -5.29 6.24 8.10
C LEU A 81 -3.78 5.97 8.01
N VAL A 82 -3.11 5.72 9.12
CA VAL A 82 -1.70 5.35 9.16
C VAL A 82 -1.64 3.83 9.20
N VAL A 83 -1.28 3.20 8.08
CA VAL A 83 -1.20 1.73 7.98
C VAL A 83 0.01 1.24 8.74
N GLN A 84 1.20 1.74 8.37
CA GLN A 84 2.47 1.28 8.92
C GLN A 84 3.45 2.44 9.04
N VAL A 85 4.35 2.34 10.01
CA VAL A 85 5.48 3.27 10.18
C VAL A 85 6.75 2.44 10.27
N GLU A 86 7.69 2.68 9.36
CA GLU A 86 8.99 2.01 9.34
C GLU A 86 10.09 2.98 9.73
N VAL A 87 10.97 2.58 10.63
CA VAL A 87 12.20 3.31 10.98
C VAL A 87 13.33 2.84 10.06
N THR A 88 13.84 3.72 9.21
CA THR A 88 14.92 3.39 8.27
C THR A 88 16.31 3.71 8.83
N LYS A 89 16.43 4.80 9.58
CA LYS A 89 17.68 5.22 10.23
C LYS A 89 17.37 5.85 11.57
N ARG A 90 18.24 5.62 12.55
CA ARG A 90 18.16 6.25 13.86
C ARG A 90 19.32 7.21 14.06
N SER A 91 19.06 8.38 14.65
CA SER A 91 20.10 9.38 14.92
C SER A 91 20.07 9.80 16.37
N ARG A 92 21.26 10.07 16.92
CA ARG A 92 21.40 10.52 18.31
C ARG A 92 21.05 12.01 18.40
N VAL A 93 20.01 12.34 19.13
CA VAL A 93 19.57 13.70 19.41
C VAL A 93 19.40 13.91 20.91
N ARG A 94 19.58 15.15 21.37
CA ARG A 94 19.43 15.51 22.79
C ARG A 94 18.06 16.11 23.11
N ARG A 95 17.39 16.67 22.09
CA ARG A 95 16.10 17.36 22.22
C ARG A 95 14.99 16.55 21.57
N ASN A 96 13.80 16.58 22.16
CA ASN A 96 12.63 15.96 21.55
C ASN A 96 12.09 16.77 20.37
N TYR A 97 12.21 18.09 20.40
CA TYR A 97 11.80 18.97 19.31
C TYR A 97 13.01 19.57 18.59
N LEU A 98 13.17 19.21 17.31
CA LEU A 98 14.30 19.57 16.47
C LEU A 98 13.97 20.77 15.58
N SER A 99 13.48 21.88 16.16
CA SER A 99 13.08 23.08 15.38
C SER A 99 14.21 23.65 14.52
N TYR A 100 15.44 23.54 14.99
CA TYR A 100 16.65 24.01 14.29
C TYR A 100 16.91 23.27 12.96
N MET A 101 16.31 22.12 12.74
CA MET A 101 16.44 21.38 11.48
C MET A 101 15.70 22.07 10.32
N ARG A 102 14.87 23.06 10.61
CA ARG A 102 14.20 23.87 9.59
C ARG A 102 15.17 24.80 8.86
N GLU A 103 16.15 25.30 9.57
CA GLU A 103 17.16 26.24 9.07
C GLU A 103 18.37 25.54 8.47
N ARG A 104 18.64 24.30 8.91
CA ARG A 104 19.81 23.54 8.47
C ARG A 104 19.62 22.92 7.11
N THR A 105 20.61 23.08 6.22
CA THR A 105 20.64 22.51 4.88
C THR A 105 22.01 21.88 4.59
N GLY A 106 22.06 20.97 3.62
CA GLY A 106 23.31 20.36 3.16
C GLY A 106 24.05 19.58 4.26
N LYS A 107 25.31 19.86 4.46
CA LYS A 107 26.17 19.18 5.46
C LYS A 107 25.71 19.40 6.90
N SER A 108 25.20 20.59 7.23
CA SER A 108 24.75 20.95 8.58
C SER A 108 23.46 20.20 8.99
N ALA A 109 22.69 19.71 8.04
CA ALA A 109 21.48 18.92 8.28
C ALA A 109 21.77 17.42 8.55
N ARG A 110 23.02 16.97 8.34
CA ARG A 110 23.39 15.58 8.62
C ARG A 110 23.54 15.38 10.12
N MET A 111 22.87 14.34 10.63
CA MET A 111 22.96 13.94 12.04
C MET A 111 23.84 12.70 12.17
N ALA A 112 24.47 12.55 13.33
CA ALA A 112 25.21 11.33 13.66
C ALA A 112 24.24 10.15 13.77
N GLY A 113 24.46 9.13 12.96
CA GLY A 113 23.70 7.89 13.02
C GLY A 113 24.04 7.08 14.28
N VAL A 114 23.12 6.26 14.69
CA VAL A 114 23.30 5.25 15.74
C VAL A 114 22.97 3.92 15.12
N ASP A 115 23.81 2.94 15.34
CA ASP A 115 23.52 1.57 14.94
C ASP A 115 22.33 1.06 15.77
N PHE A 116 21.35 0.48 15.10
CA PHE A 116 20.18 -0.12 15.71
C PHE A 116 19.72 -1.30 14.86
N ASP A 117 19.14 -2.27 15.51
CA ASP A 117 18.53 -3.39 14.80
C ASP A 117 17.22 -2.93 14.17
N ARG A 118 17.26 -2.74 12.84
CA ARG A 118 16.14 -2.23 12.07
C ARG A 118 14.99 -3.22 12.04
N ASP A 119 15.31 -4.50 11.92
CA ASP A 119 14.30 -5.53 11.77
C ASP A 119 13.59 -5.78 13.09
N ALA A 120 14.32 -5.80 14.22
CA ALA A 120 13.72 -5.89 15.55
C ALA A 120 12.82 -4.69 15.89
N VAL A 121 13.19 -3.47 15.47
CA VAL A 121 12.37 -2.25 15.74
C VAL A 121 11.13 -2.22 14.87
N ASN A 122 11.20 -2.69 13.62
CA ASN A 122 10.08 -2.70 12.68
C ASN A 122 9.27 -4.00 12.74
N ALA A 123 9.75 -5.05 13.43
CA ALA A 123 9.04 -6.33 13.62
C ALA A 123 7.83 -6.23 14.57
N VAL A 124 7.19 -5.07 14.58
CA VAL A 124 5.95 -4.85 15.34
C VAL A 124 4.81 -5.30 14.43
N HIS A 125 4.43 -6.58 14.57
CA HIS A 125 3.35 -7.17 13.81
C HIS A 125 2.00 -6.87 14.49
N ASP A 126 1.12 -6.20 13.77
CA ASP A 126 -0.31 -6.15 14.08
C ASP A 126 -0.98 -7.38 13.44
N GLU A 127 -1.12 -8.48 14.17
CA GLU A 127 -1.78 -9.72 13.69
C GLU A 127 -3.15 -9.44 13.09
N ALA A 128 -3.87 -8.44 13.60
CA ALA A 128 -5.17 -8.04 13.07
C ALA A 128 -5.07 -7.38 11.68
N LEU A 129 -4.05 -6.54 11.45
CA LEU A 129 -3.83 -5.91 10.14
C LEU A 129 -3.32 -6.91 9.10
N GLU A 130 -2.43 -7.83 9.50
CA GLU A 130 -1.96 -8.90 8.62
C GLU A 130 -3.10 -9.85 8.22
N ALA A 131 -4.01 -10.16 9.14
CA ALA A 131 -5.20 -10.96 8.84
C ALA A 131 -6.18 -10.23 7.90
N GLU A 132 -6.33 -8.91 8.02
CA GLU A 132 -7.12 -8.11 7.08
C GLU A 132 -6.45 -8.02 5.70
N GLU A 133 -5.13 -7.76 5.66
CA GLU A 133 -4.39 -7.71 4.40
C GLU A 133 -4.36 -9.06 3.69
N ALA A 134 -4.21 -10.15 4.43
CA ALA A 134 -4.29 -11.50 3.88
C ALA A 134 -5.68 -11.78 3.26
N LYS A 135 -6.77 -11.40 3.93
CA LYS A 135 -8.13 -11.54 3.40
C LYS A 135 -8.35 -10.72 2.14
N ILE A 136 -7.91 -9.45 2.15
CA ILE A 136 -8.02 -8.57 0.97
C ILE A 136 -7.19 -9.10 -0.20
N HIS A 137 -6.03 -9.70 0.09
CA HIS A 137 -5.18 -10.31 -0.95
C HIS A 137 -5.82 -11.57 -1.50
N GLU A 138 -6.41 -12.38 -0.65
CA GLU A 138 -7.13 -13.61 -1.03
C GLU A 138 -8.40 -13.29 -1.85
N GLU A 139 -9.18 -12.29 -1.44
CA GLU A 139 -10.33 -11.80 -2.21
C GLU A 139 -9.93 -11.28 -3.61
N LYS A 140 -8.85 -10.49 -3.67
CA LYS A 140 -8.34 -10.00 -4.97
C LYS A 140 -7.80 -11.11 -5.84
N ALA A 141 -7.15 -12.11 -5.26
CA ALA A 141 -6.66 -13.28 -5.98
C ALA A 141 -7.84 -14.11 -6.52
N ALA A 142 -8.89 -14.32 -5.72
CA ALA A 142 -10.09 -15.00 -6.13
C ALA A 142 -10.85 -14.24 -7.24
N GLU A 143 -10.96 -12.91 -7.12
CA GLU A 143 -11.57 -12.07 -8.16
C GLU A 143 -10.77 -12.07 -9.47
N ALA A 144 -9.43 -12.07 -9.36
CA ALA A 144 -8.55 -12.15 -10.52
C ALA A 144 -8.66 -13.53 -11.21
N ALA A 145 -8.74 -14.61 -10.43
CA ALA A 145 -8.94 -15.95 -10.95
C ALA A 145 -10.30 -16.11 -11.65
N ALA A 146 -11.38 -15.62 -11.03
CA ALA A 146 -12.70 -15.62 -11.64
C ALA A 146 -12.78 -14.81 -12.94
N LYS A 147 -12.10 -13.66 -13.00
CA LYS A 147 -11.99 -12.86 -14.23
C LYS A 147 -11.15 -13.54 -15.31
N ALA A 148 -10.12 -14.28 -14.92
CA ALA A 148 -9.31 -15.06 -15.87
C ALA A 148 -10.09 -16.23 -16.45
N GLU A 149 -10.87 -16.94 -15.62
CA GLU A 149 -11.76 -18.03 -16.08
C GLU A 149 -12.86 -17.50 -17.00
N ALA A 150 -13.49 -16.36 -16.66
CA ALA A 150 -14.52 -15.75 -17.50
C ALA A 150 -13.96 -15.34 -18.86
N LYS A 151 -12.74 -14.77 -18.90
CA LYS A 151 -12.07 -14.43 -20.18
C LYS A 151 -11.72 -15.68 -20.99
N ALA A 152 -11.22 -16.72 -20.35
CA ALA A 152 -10.88 -17.96 -21.03
C ALA A 152 -12.14 -18.65 -21.61
N ALA A 153 -13.26 -18.58 -20.90
CA ALA A 153 -14.53 -19.08 -21.39
C ALA A 153 -15.04 -18.27 -22.60
N GLU A 154 -14.92 -16.95 -22.56
CA GLU A 154 -15.31 -16.07 -23.67
C GLU A 154 -14.41 -16.27 -24.90
N GLU A 155 -13.11 -16.42 -24.72
CA GLU A 155 -12.18 -16.74 -25.82
C GLU A 155 -12.45 -18.13 -26.41
N ALA A 156 -12.76 -19.11 -25.59
CA ALA A 156 -13.13 -20.46 -26.05
C ALA A 156 -14.45 -20.43 -26.85
N GLU A 157 -15.44 -19.65 -26.44
CA GLU A 157 -16.71 -19.49 -27.17
C GLU A 157 -16.52 -18.75 -28.52
N LEU A 158 -15.66 -17.71 -28.54
CA LEU A 158 -15.30 -17.02 -29.78
C LEU A 158 -14.53 -17.92 -30.75
N ALA A 159 -13.59 -18.74 -30.23
CA ALA A 159 -12.86 -19.70 -31.05
C ALA A 159 -13.80 -20.80 -31.61
N ALA A 160 -14.75 -21.29 -30.82
CA ALA A 160 -15.75 -22.25 -31.27
C ALA A 160 -16.67 -21.68 -32.36
N LYS A 161 -17.10 -20.42 -32.22
CA LYS A 161 -17.88 -19.71 -33.25
C LYS A 161 -17.08 -19.48 -34.54
N ALA A 162 -15.80 -19.13 -34.44
CA ALA A 162 -14.92 -18.97 -35.60
C ALA A 162 -14.73 -20.30 -36.33
N ALA A 163 -14.49 -21.40 -35.61
CA ALA A 163 -14.36 -22.72 -36.21
C ALA A 163 -15.67 -23.22 -36.88
N ALA A 164 -16.82 -22.88 -36.30
CA ALA A 164 -18.11 -23.21 -36.90
C ALA A 164 -18.37 -22.41 -38.21
N VAL A 165 -17.93 -21.16 -38.31
CA VAL A 165 -18.02 -20.33 -39.51
C VAL A 165 -17.08 -20.88 -40.60
N GLU A 166 -15.85 -21.28 -40.27
CA GLU A 166 -14.93 -21.87 -41.22
C GLU A 166 -15.43 -23.23 -41.72
N ALA A 167 -16.01 -24.07 -40.86
CA ALA A 167 -16.60 -25.34 -41.25
C ALA A 167 -17.77 -25.14 -42.21
N SER A 168 -18.62 -24.12 -42.01
CA SER A 168 -19.74 -23.80 -42.90
C SER A 168 -19.27 -23.24 -44.28
N HIS A 169 -18.18 -22.48 -44.30
CA HIS A 169 -17.56 -21.99 -45.54
C HIS A 169 -16.95 -23.15 -46.35
N HIS A 170 -16.30 -24.09 -45.71
CA HIS A 170 -15.72 -25.24 -46.39
C HIS A 170 -16.76 -26.20 -46.95
N GLN A 171 -17.93 -26.33 -46.31
CA GLN A 171 -19.06 -27.07 -46.83
C GLN A 171 -19.74 -26.39 -48.04
N ALA A 172 -19.74 -25.05 -48.06
CA ALA A 172 -20.32 -24.31 -49.22
C ALA A 172 -19.40 -24.38 -50.46
N GLU A 173 -18.08 -24.42 -50.30
CA GLU A 173 -17.12 -24.59 -51.41
C GLU A 173 -17.14 -26.00 -52.00
N THR A 174 -17.34 -27.04 -51.19
CA THR A 174 -17.39 -28.43 -51.68
C THR A 174 -18.70 -28.75 -52.36
N SER A 175 -19.81 -28.06 -52.05
CA SER A 175 -21.10 -28.23 -52.75
C SER A 175 -21.20 -27.46 -54.09
N GLY A 176 -20.36 -26.42 -54.30
CA GLY A 176 -20.32 -25.65 -55.54
C GLY A 176 -19.52 -26.28 -56.68
N VAL A 177 -18.73 -27.31 -56.42
CA VAL A 177 -17.89 -27.98 -57.44
C VAL A 177 -18.57 -29.21 -58.07
N ALA A 178 -19.67 -29.70 -57.47
CA ALA A 178 -20.37 -30.89 -57.97
C ALA A 178 -21.38 -30.63 -59.12
N ASP A 179 -21.67 -29.34 -59.46
CA ASP A 179 -22.68 -28.98 -60.50
C ASP A 179 -22.09 -28.54 -61.85
N ALA A 180 -20.78 -28.61 -62.02
CA ALA A 180 -20.12 -28.10 -63.24
C ALA A 180 -19.65 -29.18 -64.25
N GLU A 181 -19.93 -30.44 -64.01
CA GLU A 181 -19.46 -31.52 -64.91
C GLU A 181 -20.60 -32.47 -65.35
N VAL A 182 -21.60 -31.98 -66.15
CA VAL A 182 -22.38 -32.78 -67.11
C VAL A 182 -22.97 -31.86 -68.18
N LYS A 183 -22.29 -31.73 -69.34
CA LYS A 183 -22.93 -31.74 -70.64
C LYS A 183 -21.96 -32.07 -71.72
N PRO A 184 -22.03 -33.25 -72.37
CA PRO A 184 -21.50 -33.46 -73.72
C PRO A 184 -22.56 -33.14 -74.75
N GLU A 185 -22.10 -32.69 -75.91
CA GLU A 185 -22.71 -32.41 -77.24
C GLU A 185 -23.38 -31.09 -77.43
#